data_4378130073c2bae6748f659ef2308e48
#
_entry.id   4378130073c2bae6748f659ef2308e48
#
_cell.length_a   1.000
_cell.length_b   1.000
_cell.length_c   1.000
_cell.angle_alpha   90.00
_cell.angle_beta   90.00
_cell.angle_gamma   90.00
#
_symmetry.space_group_name_H-M   'P 1'
#
loop_
_entity.id
_entity.type
_entity.pdbx_description
1 polymer ?
#
loop_
_entity_poly.entity_id
_entity_poly.type
_entity_poly.pdbx_seq_one_letter_code
_entity_poly.pdbx_strand_id
1 'polypeptide(L)'
;MGIESSGWNKILMKLRAENIKKKYGSRMVVKGVSIEVSQGEIVGLLGPNGAGKTTSFYMIVGLIRPNEGVVYLDDKDITSLPMYKRAQLGIGYLPQEASVFRKLSVEDNILAVLEMIGASKKEQNEKLESLLDEFGLQHVRKN
;
A
#
# COMPACT_ATOMS: atom_id res chain seq x y z
N MET A 1 21.98 -38.38 14.49
CA MET A 1 22.46 -37.00 14.34
C MET A 1 21.38 -36.20 13.67
N GLY A 2 20.51 -35.56 14.48
CA GLY A 2 19.37 -34.82 14.00
C GLY A 2 19.78 -33.48 13.41
N ILE A 3 19.35 -33.20 12.20
CA ILE A 3 19.38 -31.85 11.62
C ILE A 3 18.16 -31.14 12.17
N GLU A 4 18.35 -30.27 13.17
CA GLU A 4 17.31 -29.36 13.62
C GLU A 4 16.99 -28.41 12.46
N SER A 5 15.81 -28.58 11.89
CA SER A 5 15.20 -27.60 11.02
C SER A 5 14.90 -26.36 11.86
N SER A 6 15.76 -25.36 11.79
CA SER A 6 15.48 -24.03 12.33
C SER A 6 14.24 -23.50 11.65
N GLY A 7 13.11 -23.65 12.33
CA GLY A 7 11.83 -23.10 11.91
C GLY A 7 11.90 -21.58 11.93
N TRP A 8 12.13 -20.97 10.78
CA TRP A 8 11.83 -19.58 10.56
C TRP A 8 10.30 -19.46 10.57
N ASN A 9 9.70 -19.22 11.73
CA ASN A 9 8.35 -18.70 11.81
C ASN A 9 8.40 -17.31 11.15
N LYS A 10 8.17 -17.30 9.83
CA LYS A 10 7.98 -16.08 9.08
C LYS A 10 6.67 -15.49 9.59
N ILE A 11 6.76 -14.54 10.53
CA ILE A 11 5.60 -13.79 11.01
C ILE A 11 5.04 -13.10 9.78
N LEU A 12 3.92 -13.60 9.26
CA LEU A 12 3.25 -13.01 8.12
C LEU A 12 2.63 -11.70 8.59
N MET A 13 2.99 -10.60 7.93
CA MET A 13 2.40 -9.29 8.21
C MET A 13 0.89 -9.34 7.96
N LYS A 14 0.13 -8.72 8.85
CA LYS A 14 -1.32 -8.67 8.78
C LYS A 14 -1.79 -7.21 8.89
N LEU A 15 -2.54 -6.76 7.89
CA LEU A 15 -3.22 -5.47 7.92
C LEU A 15 -4.69 -5.71 8.28
N ARG A 16 -5.19 -5.02 9.31
CA ARG A 16 -6.54 -5.21 9.82
C ARG A 16 -7.21 -3.86 10.10
N ALA A 17 -8.42 -3.70 9.63
CA ALA A 17 -9.30 -2.61 9.99
C ALA A 17 -10.49 -3.18 10.77
N GLU A 18 -10.84 -2.57 11.89
CA GLU A 18 -11.91 -3.03 12.76
C GLU A 18 -12.95 -1.94 12.93
N ASN A 19 -14.16 -2.23 12.49
CA ASN A 19 -15.35 -1.40 12.66
C ASN A 19 -15.12 0.08 12.32
N ILE A 20 -14.35 0.33 11.24
CA ILE A 20 -14.05 1.70 10.80
C ILE A 20 -15.30 2.39 10.27
N LYS A 21 -15.55 3.62 10.75
CA LYS A 21 -16.69 4.44 10.36
C LYS A 21 -16.24 5.80 9.86
N LYS A 22 -16.98 6.35 8.91
CA LYS A 22 -16.74 7.71 8.39
C LYS A 22 -18.03 8.46 8.18
N LYS A 23 -18.06 9.68 8.72
CA LYS A 23 -19.15 10.62 8.58
C LYS A 23 -18.63 11.93 7.99
N TYR A 24 -19.37 12.50 7.05
CA TYR A 24 -19.16 13.84 6.51
C TYR A 24 -20.42 14.68 6.78
N GLY A 25 -20.29 15.72 7.62
CA GLY A 25 -21.45 16.45 8.12
C GLY A 25 -22.42 15.51 8.82
N SER A 26 -23.69 15.50 8.38
CA SER A 26 -24.72 14.59 8.89
C SER A 26 -24.74 13.20 8.22
N ARG A 27 -24.04 13.04 7.08
CA ARG A 27 -24.08 11.82 6.27
C ARG A 27 -23.06 10.78 6.72
N MET A 28 -23.53 9.61 7.14
CA MET A 28 -22.67 8.43 7.37
C MET A 28 -22.35 7.77 6.02
N VAL A 29 -21.06 7.76 5.63
CA VAL A 29 -20.58 7.18 4.37
C VAL A 29 -20.07 5.76 4.56
N VAL A 30 -19.38 5.50 5.66
CA VAL A 30 -18.95 4.15 6.06
C VAL A 30 -19.54 3.86 7.42
N LYS A 31 -20.32 2.77 7.53
CA LYS A 31 -21.14 2.45 8.70
C LYS A 31 -20.56 1.40 9.64
N GLY A 32 -19.30 1.05 9.45
CA GLY A 32 -18.61 0.02 10.22
C GLY A 32 -18.13 -1.10 9.29
N VAL A 33 -16.95 -0.92 8.71
CA VAL A 33 -16.29 -1.91 7.86
C VAL A 33 -15.18 -2.55 8.67
N SER A 34 -15.14 -3.88 8.65
CA SER A 34 -14.02 -4.67 9.15
C SER A 34 -13.45 -5.49 8.00
N ILE A 35 -12.14 -5.43 7.83
CA ILE A 35 -11.42 -6.15 6.79
C ILE A 35 -10.04 -6.55 7.32
N GLU A 36 -9.59 -7.71 6.91
CA GLU A 36 -8.28 -8.24 7.26
C GLU A 36 -7.62 -8.78 6.00
N VAL A 37 -6.33 -8.58 5.87
CA VAL A 37 -5.51 -9.15 4.81
C VAL A 37 -4.14 -9.54 5.36
N SER A 38 -3.74 -10.78 5.09
CA SER A 38 -2.44 -11.32 5.45
C SER A 38 -1.47 -11.23 4.29
N GLN A 39 -0.18 -11.23 4.58
CA GLN A 39 0.86 -11.25 3.54
C GLN A 39 0.66 -12.43 2.58
N GLY A 40 0.65 -12.15 1.28
CA GLY A 40 0.40 -13.15 0.23
C GLY A 40 -1.08 -13.41 -0.07
N GLU A 41 -2.00 -12.79 0.67
CA GLU A 41 -3.44 -12.89 0.47
C GLU A 41 -3.95 -11.75 -0.42
N ILE A 42 -5.00 -12.02 -1.21
CA ILE A 42 -5.73 -11.02 -1.98
C ILE A 42 -7.17 -10.97 -1.46
N VAL A 43 -7.56 -9.81 -0.98
CA VAL A 43 -8.91 -9.55 -0.46
C VAL A 43 -9.61 -8.51 -1.31
N GLY A 44 -10.83 -8.80 -1.76
CA GLY A 44 -11.67 -7.90 -2.54
C GLY A 44 -12.77 -7.25 -1.69
N LEU A 45 -12.91 -5.92 -1.79
CA LEU A 45 -14.01 -5.18 -1.19
C LEU A 45 -15.08 -4.91 -2.27
N LEU A 46 -16.20 -5.64 -2.20
CA LEU A 46 -17.28 -5.56 -3.16
C LEU A 46 -18.45 -4.69 -2.63
N GLY A 47 -19.18 -4.11 -3.55
CA GLY A 47 -20.37 -3.32 -3.23
C GLY A 47 -20.74 -2.34 -4.34
N PRO A 48 -21.97 -1.78 -4.33
CA PRO A 48 -22.42 -0.84 -5.34
C PRO A 48 -21.65 0.49 -5.29
N ASN A 49 -21.81 1.31 -6.31
CA ASN A 49 -21.27 2.66 -6.32
C ASN A 49 -21.87 3.49 -5.16
N GLY A 50 -21.02 4.25 -4.47
CA GLY A 50 -21.43 5.02 -3.29
C GLY A 50 -21.49 4.22 -1.98
N ALA A 51 -21.17 2.92 -1.97
CA ALA A 51 -21.16 2.08 -0.76
C ALA A 51 -20.00 2.40 0.23
N GLY A 52 -19.17 3.40 -0.07
CA GLY A 52 -18.07 3.79 0.80
C GLY A 52 -16.77 2.99 0.61
N LYS A 53 -16.66 2.16 -0.44
CA LYS A 53 -15.46 1.35 -0.72
C LYS A 53 -14.18 2.20 -0.77
N THR A 54 -14.14 3.20 -1.63
CA THR A 54 -12.99 4.11 -1.77
C THR A 54 -12.66 4.82 -0.45
N THR A 55 -13.68 5.27 0.28
CA THR A 55 -13.51 5.90 1.60
C THR A 55 -12.90 4.93 2.60
N SER A 56 -13.31 3.65 2.58
CA SER A 56 -12.73 2.61 3.44
C SER A 56 -11.26 2.38 3.09
N PHE A 57 -10.92 2.26 1.81
CA PHE A 57 -9.52 2.19 1.37
C PHE A 57 -8.70 3.40 1.83
N TYR A 58 -9.22 4.60 1.67
CA TYR A 58 -8.53 5.82 2.09
C TYR A 58 -8.29 5.87 3.60
N MET A 59 -9.20 5.31 4.41
CA MET A 59 -8.97 5.16 5.85
C MET A 59 -7.88 4.14 6.16
N ILE A 60 -7.86 3.03 5.43
CA ILE A 60 -6.87 1.95 5.62
C ILE A 60 -5.45 2.41 5.22
N VAL A 61 -5.30 3.15 4.12
CA VAL A 61 -3.98 3.65 3.68
C VAL A 61 -3.54 4.94 4.36
N GLY A 62 -4.42 5.59 5.14
CA GLY A 62 -4.09 6.78 5.93
C GLY A 62 -4.23 8.11 5.20
N LEU A 63 -4.96 8.15 4.07
CA LEU A 63 -5.36 9.39 3.39
C LEU A 63 -6.47 10.13 4.15
N ILE A 64 -7.36 9.38 4.80
CA ILE A 64 -8.46 9.92 5.62
C ILE A 64 -8.43 9.24 6.98
N ARG A 65 -8.70 9.99 8.04
CA ARG A 65 -8.85 9.43 9.38
C ARG A 65 -10.29 8.94 9.58
N PRO A 66 -10.51 7.72 10.12
CA PRO A 66 -11.83 7.28 10.54
C PRO A 66 -12.35 8.12 11.71
N ASN A 67 -13.68 8.22 11.86
CA ASN A 67 -14.31 8.83 13.02
C ASN A 67 -14.36 7.84 14.20
N GLU A 68 -14.55 6.56 13.88
CA GLU A 68 -14.56 5.45 14.83
C GLU A 68 -13.89 4.23 14.22
N GLY A 69 -13.50 3.28 15.05
CA GLY A 69 -12.80 2.07 14.65
C GLY A 69 -11.29 2.26 14.62
N VAL A 70 -10.57 1.18 14.35
CA VAL A 70 -9.10 1.12 14.47
C VAL A 70 -8.52 0.41 13.24
N VAL A 71 -7.33 0.83 12.84
CA VAL A 71 -6.53 0.16 11.80
C VAL A 71 -5.22 -0.31 12.43
N TYR A 72 -4.92 -1.60 12.26
CA TYR A 72 -3.72 -2.25 12.78
C TYR A 72 -2.83 -2.76 11.65
N LEU A 73 -1.53 -2.67 11.86
CA LEU A 73 -0.53 -3.45 11.16
C LEU A 73 0.11 -4.39 12.19
N ASP A 74 -0.14 -5.68 12.05
CA ASP A 74 0.09 -6.68 13.11
C ASP A 74 -0.61 -6.26 14.40
N ASP A 75 0.10 -6.07 15.50
CA ASP A 75 -0.43 -5.60 16.78
C ASP A 75 -0.30 -4.07 16.98
N LYS A 76 0.25 -3.37 15.99
CA LYS A 76 0.47 -1.93 16.08
C LYS A 76 -0.74 -1.14 15.58
N ASP A 77 -1.33 -0.33 16.45
CA ASP A 77 -2.32 0.67 16.03
C ASP A 77 -1.68 1.76 15.16
N ILE A 78 -2.14 1.82 13.91
CA ILE A 78 -1.69 2.80 12.92
C ILE A 78 -2.78 3.81 12.55
N THR A 79 -3.90 3.82 13.26
CA THR A 79 -5.09 4.64 12.94
C THR A 79 -4.77 6.12 12.79
N SER A 80 -3.92 6.65 13.66
CA SER A 80 -3.52 8.07 13.64
C SER A 80 -2.35 8.38 12.70
N LEU A 81 -1.68 7.35 12.16
CA LEU A 81 -0.53 7.56 11.29
C LEU A 81 -0.97 8.02 9.90
N PRO A 82 -0.39 9.11 9.37
CA PRO A 82 -0.62 9.55 8.01
C PRO A 82 -0.03 8.57 7.00
N MET A 83 -0.48 8.66 5.75
CA MET A 83 -0.12 7.75 4.66
C MET A 83 1.41 7.56 4.51
N TYR A 84 2.21 8.63 4.56
CA TYR A 84 3.66 8.51 4.39
C TYR A 84 4.33 7.67 5.49
N LYS A 85 3.82 7.74 6.74
CA LYS A 85 4.32 6.88 7.83
C LYS A 85 3.90 5.43 7.66
N ARG A 86 2.68 5.19 7.13
CA ARG A 86 2.23 3.83 6.80
C ARG A 86 3.03 3.25 5.64
N ALA A 87 3.40 4.08 4.65
CA ALA A 87 4.29 3.67 3.56
C ALA A 87 5.67 3.22 4.08
N GLN A 88 6.25 3.92 5.06
CA GLN A 88 7.49 3.52 5.71
C GLN A 88 7.38 2.19 6.49
N LEU A 89 6.16 1.79 6.86
CA LEU A 89 5.87 0.48 7.47
C LEU A 89 5.58 -0.62 6.42
N GLY A 90 5.65 -0.30 5.13
CA GLY A 90 5.46 -1.25 4.03
C GLY A 90 4.05 -1.29 3.44
N ILE A 91 3.15 -0.37 3.81
CA ILE A 91 1.81 -0.28 3.22
C ILE A 91 1.86 0.56 1.96
N GLY A 92 1.81 -0.09 0.78
CA GLY A 92 1.69 0.59 -0.50
C GLY A 92 0.25 0.95 -0.86
N TYR A 93 0.09 1.96 -1.72
CA TYR A 93 -1.19 2.33 -2.30
C TYR A 93 -1.03 2.59 -3.79
N LEU A 94 -1.80 1.88 -4.61
CA LEU A 94 -1.88 2.13 -6.04
C LEU A 94 -3.19 2.87 -6.34
N PRO A 95 -3.14 4.17 -6.70
CA PRO A 95 -4.34 4.94 -7.01
C PRO A 95 -4.99 4.47 -8.32
N GLN A 96 -6.28 4.76 -8.48
CA GLN A 96 -7.02 4.47 -9.69
C GLN A 96 -6.55 5.36 -10.87
N GLU A 97 -6.10 6.58 -10.57
CA GLU A 97 -5.54 7.49 -11.57
C GLU A 97 -4.02 7.30 -11.68
N ALA A 98 -3.49 7.55 -12.88
CA ALA A 98 -2.06 7.42 -13.13
C ALA A 98 -1.24 8.40 -12.26
N SER A 99 -0.41 7.84 -11.39
CA SER A 99 0.48 8.58 -10.48
C SER A 99 1.89 8.66 -11.07
N VAL A 100 2.03 9.34 -12.22
CA VAL A 100 3.32 9.51 -12.88
C VAL A 100 3.68 10.99 -13.00
N PHE A 101 4.95 11.29 -12.92
CA PHE A 101 5.47 12.63 -13.23
C PHE A 101 5.53 12.81 -14.74
N ARG A 102 4.50 13.43 -15.31
CA ARG A 102 4.30 13.55 -16.76
C ARG A 102 5.44 14.25 -17.53
N LYS A 103 6.30 14.98 -16.83
CA LYS A 103 7.46 15.68 -17.41
C LYS A 103 8.76 14.88 -17.33
N LEU A 104 8.74 13.74 -16.67
CA LEU A 104 9.88 12.84 -16.52
C LEU A 104 9.74 11.69 -17.49
N SER A 105 10.87 11.17 -17.96
CA SER A 105 10.92 9.94 -18.74
C SER A 105 10.45 8.72 -17.91
N VAL A 106 10.22 7.60 -18.58
CA VAL A 106 9.88 6.34 -17.91
C VAL A 106 10.95 5.94 -16.90
N GLU A 107 12.23 6.00 -17.30
CA GLU A 107 13.33 5.67 -16.37
C GLU A 107 13.44 6.65 -15.21
N ASP A 108 13.26 7.96 -15.46
CA ASP A 108 13.33 8.96 -14.40
C ASP A 108 12.18 8.83 -13.38
N ASN A 109 10.99 8.43 -13.83
CA ASN A 109 9.87 8.11 -12.95
C ASN A 109 10.21 6.94 -12.02
N ILE A 110 10.81 5.87 -12.56
CA ILE A 110 11.23 4.69 -11.77
C ILE A 110 12.35 5.09 -10.80
N LEU A 111 13.36 5.79 -11.28
CA LEU A 111 14.51 6.23 -10.47
C LEU A 111 14.07 7.15 -9.33
N ALA A 112 13.13 8.09 -9.58
CA ALA A 112 12.61 8.98 -8.55
C ALA A 112 11.99 8.19 -7.38
N VAL A 113 11.21 7.15 -7.67
CA VAL A 113 10.64 6.28 -6.61
C VAL A 113 11.73 5.51 -5.87
N LEU A 114 12.69 4.94 -6.59
CA LEU A 114 13.81 4.20 -5.98
C LEU A 114 14.68 5.09 -5.08
N GLU A 115 14.88 6.35 -5.47
CA GLU A 115 15.58 7.33 -4.65
C GLU A 115 14.79 7.69 -3.38
N MET A 116 13.48 7.89 -3.50
CA MET A 116 12.59 8.19 -2.36
C MET A 116 12.58 7.08 -1.29
N ILE A 117 12.72 5.82 -1.70
CA ILE A 117 12.81 4.69 -0.75
C ILE A 117 14.23 4.45 -0.23
N GLY A 118 15.20 5.26 -0.62
CA GLY A 118 16.57 5.22 -0.11
C GLY A 118 17.44 4.13 -0.73
N ALA A 119 17.09 3.60 -1.90
CA ALA A 119 17.90 2.60 -2.60
C ALA A 119 19.27 3.19 -2.99
N SER A 120 20.34 2.41 -2.82
CA SER A 120 21.69 2.78 -3.27
C SER A 120 21.75 2.90 -4.81
N LYS A 121 22.71 3.63 -5.34
CA LYS A 121 22.85 3.80 -6.81
C LYS A 121 22.98 2.46 -7.55
N LYS A 122 23.63 1.48 -6.96
CA LYS A 122 23.76 0.13 -7.53
C LYS A 122 22.38 -0.54 -7.60
N GLU A 123 21.65 -0.56 -6.48
CA GLU A 123 20.30 -1.13 -6.41
C GLU A 123 19.31 -0.42 -7.34
N GLN A 124 19.41 0.92 -7.44
CA GLN A 124 18.60 1.70 -8.38
C GLN A 124 18.79 1.21 -9.83
N ASN A 125 20.05 1.06 -10.26
CA ASN A 125 20.34 0.62 -11.63
C ASN A 125 19.89 -0.83 -11.88
N GLU A 126 20.20 -1.75 -10.96
CA GLU A 126 19.79 -3.16 -11.09
C GLU A 126 18.26 -3.29 -11.13
N LYS A 127 17.55 -2.57 -10.27
CA LYS A 127 16.10 -2.60 -10.20
C LYS A 127 15.45 -1.91 -11.40
N LEU A 128 16.04 -0.81 -11.89
CA LEU A 128 15.59 -0.12 -13.10
C LEU A 128 15.61 -1.07 -14.30
N GLU A 129 16.76 -1.71 -14.57
CA GLU A 129 16.88 -2.63 -15.71
C GLU A 129 15.90 -3.80 -15.57
N SER A 130 15.81 -4.39 -14.38
CA SER A 130 14.87 -5.47 -14.10
C SER A 130 13.41 -5.08 -14.39
N LEU A 131 12.98 -3.89 -13.95
CA LEU A 131 11.62 -3.42 -14.15
C LEU A 131 11.33 -3.06 -15.61
N LEU A 132 12.30 -2.43 -16.31
CA LEU A 132 12.15 -2.12 -17.72
C LEU A 132 11.98 -3.39 -18.56
N ASP A 133 12.71 -4.46 -18.25
CA ASP A 133 12.61 -5.74 -18.93
C ASP A 133 11.31 -6.46 -18.58
N GLU A 134 10.96 -6.56 -17.29
CA GLU A 134 9.76 -7.24 -16.80
C GLU A 134 8.47 -6.67 -17.39
N PHE A 135 8.40 -5.33 -17.52
CA PHE A 135 7.25 -4.64 -18.09
C PHE A 135 7.36 -4.32 -19.59
N GLY A 136 8.43 -4.74 -20.25
CA GLY A 136 8.64 -4.50 -21.68
C GLY A 136 8.78 -3.02 -22.05
N LEU A 137 9.31 -2.19 -21.16
CA LEU A 137 9.38 -0.73 -21.28
C LEU A 137 10.68 -0.21 -21.88
N GLN A 138 11.63 -1.06 -22.27
CA GLN A 138 12.94 -0.66 -22.81
C GLN A 138 12.81 0.29 -24.00
N HIS A 139 11.85 0.02 -24.91
CA HIS A 139 11.65 0.80 -26.13
C HIS A 139 11.10 2.22 -25.90
N VAL A 140 10.52 2.48 -24.73
CA VAL A 140 9.98 3.80 -24.32
C VAL A 140 10.74 4.43 -23.17
N ARG A 141 11.87 3.86 -22.77
CA ARG A 141 12.69 4.23 -21.64
C ARG A 141 12.90 5.73 -21.46
N LYS A 142 13.18 6.40 -22.57
CA LYS A 142 13.49 7.85 -22.63
C LYS A 142 12.29 8.76 -22.92
N ASN A 143 11.10 8.20 -23.08
CA ASN A 143 9.89 8.96 -23.39
C ASN A 143 9.30 9.62 -22.17
#